data_7875f29f269ea25d55a996cc092d4bec
#
_entry.id   7875f29f269ea25d55a996cc092d4bec
#
_cell.length_a   1.000
_cell.length_b   1.000
_cell.length_c   1.000
_cell.angle_alpha   90.00
_cell.angle_beta   90.00
_cell.angle_gamma   90.00
#
_symmetry.space_group_name_H-M   'P 1'
#
loop_
_entity.id
_entity.type
_entity.pdbx_description
1 polymer ?
#
loop_
_entity_poly.entity_id
_entity_poly.type
_entity_poly.pdbx_seq_one_letter_code
_entity_poly.pdbx_strand_id
1 'polypeptide(L)'
;MTAVRSLRAKAGPAAPALQLGIDEAGRGPILGPMVLAAVALTDDAAATLAALGVTDSKRFGAGAKAHATRSALVQEVQKLASHIEVVVIEVAEIDARTRRHELNRLEQEVAQQLILRAPPVARIVADGARIFAPLRASFPHLISENKADATHVCVAAASLCAKVRRDQLWQQICDRYRDEFGEHLSGYAGGGYLNDATRRFLQAYCARYHRIPPEGRASWPWDFVAELLTPEPLSPSSPRAAPSQLSLL
;
A
#
# COMPACT_ATOMS: atom_id res chain seq x y z
N MET A 1 -2.29 61.08 -36.97
CA MET A 1 -2.31 60.24 -35.74
C MET A 1 -3.15 58.98 -36.01
N THR A 2 -2.49 57.86 -36.33
CA THR A 2 -3.15 56.59 -36.70
C THR A 2 -3.32 55.73 -35.47
N ALA A 3 -4.57 55.44 -35.11
CA ALA A 3 -4.90 54.63 -33.94
C ALA A 3 -4.60 53.16 -34.23
N VAL A 4 -3.65 52.57 -33.49
CA VAL A 4 -3.37 51.15 -33.50
C VAL A 4 -4.44 50.41 -32.70
N ARG A 5 -5.32 49.72 -33.40
CA ARG A 5 -6.35 48.86 -32.82
C ARG A 5 -5.67 47.55 -32.35
N SER A 6 -5.45 47.41 -31.04
CA SER A 6 -4.99 46.15 -30.42
C SER A 6 -6.05 45.06 -30.59
N LEU A 7 -5.77 44.07 -31.41
CA LEU A 7 -6.56 42.83 -31.51
C LEU A 7 -6.26 41.96 -30.29
N ARG A 8 -7.14 41.97 -29.28
CA ARG A 8 -7.12 40.95 -28.24
C ARG A 8 -7.43 39.59 -28.90
N ALA A 9 -6.43 38.72 -28.95
CA ALA A 9 -6.64 37.31 -29.28
C ALA A 9 -7.70 36.75 -28.33
N LYS A 10 -8.77 36.16 -28.86
CA LYS A 10 -9.70 35.35 -28.06
C LYS A 10 -8.91 34.20 -27.48
N ALA A 11 -8.77 34.18 -26.16
CA ALA A 11 -8.28 33.01 -25.46
C ALA A 11 -9.16 31.81 -25.86
N GLY A 12 -8.55 30.76 -26.39
CA GLY A 12 -9.25 29.52 -26.64
C GLY A 12 -9.84 28.96 -25.32
N PRO A 13 -10.74 27.97 -25.36
CA PRO A 13 -11.31 27.41 -24.18
C PRO A 13 -10.15 26.97 -23.25
N ALA A 14 -10.19 27.43 -22.01
CA ALA A 14 -9.19 27.06 -21.00
C ALA A 14 -9.19 25.52 -20.88
N ALA A 15 -8.00 24.92 -20.83
CA ALA A 15 -7.89 23.48 -20.58
C ALA A 15 -8.68 23.13 -19.31
N PRO A 16 -9.41 22.01 -19.28
CA PRO A 16 -10.23 21.64 -18.13
C PRO A 16 -9.34 21.56 -16.88
N ALA A 17 -9.83 22.12 -15.78
CA ALA A 17 -9.12 22.11 -14.52
C ALA A 17 -8.98 20.66 -14.01
N LEU A 18 -7.74 20.24 -13.74
CA LEU A 18 -7.45 18.92 -13.20
C LEU A 18 -7.39 18.97 -11.67
N GLN A 19 -7.90 17.92 -11.02
CA GLN A 19 -7.73 17.64 -9.60
C GLN A 19 -6.90 16.38 -9.42
N LEU A 20 -5.84 16.44 -8.61
CA LEU A 20 -4.98 15.30 -8.27
C LEU A 20 -5.38 14.73 -6.93
N GLY A 21 -5.73 13.46 -6.89
CA GLY A 21 -5.95 12.69 -5.66
C GLY A 21 -4.76 11.82 -5.32
N ILE A 22 -4.40 11.71 -4.04
CA ILE A 22 -3.30 10.87 -3.54
C ILE A 22 -3.82 10.03 -2.38
N ASP A 23 -3.52 8.72 -2.41
CA ASP A 23 -3.83 7.79 -1.33
C ASP A 23 -2.82 6.64 -1.29
N GLU A 24 -2.77 5.91 -0.16
CA GLU A 24 -1.90 4.77 0.04
C GLU A 24 -2.67 3.48 0.35
N ALA A 25 -2.00 2.35 0.12
CA ALA A 25 -2.45 1.02 0.54
C ALA A 25 -1.30 0.22 1.14
N GLY A 26 -1.58 -0.52 2.20
CA GLY A 26 -0.60 -1.41 2.80
C GLY A 26 0.33 -0.75 3.81
N ARG A 27 -0.07 0.33 4.47
CA ARG A 27 0.69 0.98 5.54
C ARG A 27 0.78 0.11 6.80
N GLY A 28 -0.32 -0.51 7.22
CA GLY A 28 -0.43 -1.27 8.47
C GLY A 28 -0.01 -2.74 8.47
N PRO A 29 0.02 -3.49 7.34
CA PRO A 29 0.41 -4.90 7.32
C PRO A 29 1.84 -5.14 7.83
N ILE A 30 2.08 -6.34 8.37
CA ILE A 30 3.41 -6.80 8.79
C ILE A 30 4.18 -7.51 7.67
N LEU A 31 3.50 -7.88 6.59
CA LEU A 31 4.08 -8.49 5.39
C LEU A 31 3.79 -7.66 4.14
N GLY A 32 4.79 -7.57 3.29
CA GLY A 32 4.69 -7.02 1.95
C GLY A 32 4.85 -5.50 1.86
N PRO A 33 4.92 -4.97 0.63
CA PRO A 33 5.21 -3.58 0.35
C PRO A 33 4.04 -2.65 0.70
N MET A 34 4.32 -1.34 0.69
CA MET A 34 3.32 -0.27 0.70
C MET A 34 3.21 0.32 -0.71
N VAL A 35 2.06 0.82 -1.07
CA VAL A 35 1.79 1.41 -2.40
C VAL A 35 1.15 2.76 -2.22
N LEU A 36 1.72 3.80 -2.86
CA LEU A 36 1.08 5.09 -3.02
C LEU A 36 0.63 5.26 -4.48
N ALA A 37 -0.50 5.91 -4.69
CA ALA A 37 -0.99 6.24 -6.01
C ALA A 37 -1.43 7.70 -6.10
N ALA A 38 -1.29 8.27 -7.29
CA ALA A 38 -1.81 9.57 -7.66
C ALA A 38 -2.65 9.46 -8.92
N VAL A 39 -3.83 10.09 -8.93
CA VAL A 39 -4.76 10.09 -10.07
C VAL A 39 -5.25 11.51 -10.33
N ALA A 40 -5.04 12.02 -11.55
CA ALA A 40 -5.56 13.32 -11.98
C ALA A 40 -6.80 13.16 -12.85
N LEU A 41 -7.88 13.83 -12.44
CA LEU A 41 -9.18 13.81 -13.12
C LEU A 41 -9.64 15.23 -13.47
N THR A 42 -10.36 15.34 -14.58
CA THR A 42 -11.26 16.48 -14.84
C THR A 42 -12.55 16.32 -14.02
N ASP A 43 -13.30 17.39 -13.84
CA ASP A 43 -14.61 17.33 -13.15
C ASP A 43 -15.59 16.37 -13.86
N ASP A 44 -15.61 16.33 -15.19
CA ASP A 44 -16.44 15.41 -15.98
C ASP A 44 -16.05 13.96 -15.78
N ALA A 45 -14.74 13.66 -15.78
CA ALA A 45 -14.22 12.33 -15.51
C ALA A 45 -14.56 11.89 -14.08
N ALA A 46 -14.42 12.79 -13.11
CA ALA A 46 -14.78 12.53 -11.73
C ALA A 46 -16.28 12.24 -11.58
N ALA A 47 -17.15 13.02 -12.20
CA ALA A 47 -18.59 12.79 -12.19
C ALA A 47 -18.97 11.43 -12.81
N THR A 48 -18.35 11.05 -13.93
CA THR A 48 -18.55 9.77 -14.60
C THR A 48 -18.11 8.61 -13.70
N LEU A 49 -16.92 8.70 -13.10
CA LEU A 49 -16.39 7.66 -12.20
C LEU A 49 -17.23 7.52 -10.92
N ALA A 50 -17.74 8.63 -10.38
CA ALA A 50 -18.67 8.60 -9.25
C ALA A 50 -19.96 7.84 -9.60
N ALA A 51 -20.53 8.09 -10.78
CA ALA A 51 -21.72 7.37 -11.26
C ALA A 51 -21.47 5.87 -11.48
N LEU A 52 -20.24 5.46 -11.84
CA LEU A 52 -19.81 4.07 -11.93
C LEU A 52 -19.52 3.42 -10.56
N GLY A 53 -19.58 4.17 -9.47
CA GLY A 53 -19.39 3.67 -8.11
C GLY A 53 -17.95 3.77 -7.59
N VAL A 54 -17.09 4.60 -8.20
CA VAL A 54 -15.77 4.94 -7.63
C VAL A 54 -15.99 5.77 -6.38
N THR A 55 -15.77 5.15 -5.24
CA THR A 55 -15.97 5.69 -3.89
C THR A 55 -15.03 4.97 -2.93
N ASP A 56 -15.16 5.19 -1.61
CA ASP A 56 -14.37 4.52 -0.57
C ASP A 56 -14.19 3.02 -0.85
N SER A 57 -12.94 2.63 -1.09
CA SER A 57 -12.55 1.27 -1.46
C SER A 57 -12.91 0.20 -0.41
N LYS A 58 -13.10 0.61 0.84
CA LYS A 58 -13.47 -0.27 1.97
C LYS A 58 -14.89 -0.81 1.86
N ARG A 59 -15.78 -0.11 1.12
CA ARG A 59 -17.17 -0.55 0.88
C ARG A 59 -17.28 -1.83 0.06
N PHE A 60 -16.24 -2.20 -0.69
CA PHE A 60 -16.22 -3.44 -1.50
C PHE A 60 -15.92 -4.70 -0.68
N GLY A 61 -15.49 -4.55 0.59
CA GLY A 61 -15.13 -5.67 1.44
C GLY A 61 -13.76 -6.27 1.11
N ALA A 62 -13.60 -7.59 1.37
CA ALA A 62 -12.33 -8.32 1.22
C ALA A 62 -12.50 -9.55 0.31
N GLY A 63 -11.37 -10.15 -0.08
CA GLY A 63 -11.31 -11.38 -0.86
C GLY A 63 -11.37 -11.17 -2.38
N ALA A 64 -11.38 -12.28 -3.13
CA ALA A 64 -11.23 -12.30 -4.59
C ALA A 64 -12.36 -11.53 -5.32
N LYS A 65 -13.62 -11.66 -4.86
CA LYS A 65 -14.75 -10.93 -5.46
C LYS A 65 -14.59 -9.42 -5.31
N ALA A 66 -14.21 -8.96 -4.12
CA ALA A 66 -13.96 -7.54 -3.87
C ALA A 66 -12.77 -7.01 -4.69
N HIS A 67 -11.71 -7.81 -4.84
CA HIS A 67 -10.58 -7.48 -5.71
C HIS A 67 -11.01 -7.38 -7.17
N ALA A 68 -11.80 -8.32 -7.69
CA ALA A 68 -12.31 -8.27 -9.07
C ALA A 68 -13.15 -7.01 -9.32
N THR A 69 -14.04 -6.64 -8.38
CA THR A 69 -14.84 -5.41 -8.48
C THR A 69 -13.95 -4.18 -8.52
N ARG A 70 -12.98 -4.06 -7.62
CA ARG A 70 -12.02 -2.95 -7.62
C ARG A 70 -11.21 -2.90 -8.91
N SER A 71 -10.76 -4.05 -9.42
CA SER A 71 -9.99 -4.14 -10.67
C SER A 71 -10.79 -3.66 -11.87
N ALA A 72 -12.08 -3.99 -11.94
CA ALA A 72 -12.97 -3.48 -12.99
C ALA A 72 -13.11 -1.95 -12.92
N LEU A 73 -13.27 -1.39 -11.73
CA LEU A 73 -13.32 0.07 -11.55
C LEU A 73 -11.98 0.75 -11.89
N VAL A 74 -10.84 0.12 -11.58
CA VAL A 74 -9.53 0.65 -11.99
C VAL A 74 -9.38 0.71 -13.51
N GLN A 75 -9.96 -0.25 -14.26
CA GLN A 75 -9.98 -0.17 -15.72
C GLN A 75 -10.76 1.07 -16.21
N GLU A 76 -11.87 1.42 -15.58
CA GLU A 76 -12.59 2.66 -15.91
C GLU A 76 -11.79 3.91 -15.53
N VAL A 77 -11.12 3.91 -14.37
CA VAL A 77 -10.19 4.99 -14.00
C VAL A 77 -9.10 5.15 -15.07
N GLN A 78 -8.50 4.06 -15.55
CA GLN A 78 -7.47 4.10 -16.60
C GLN A 78 -7.94 4.70 -17.92
N LYS A 79 -9.23 4.55 -18.27
CA LYS A 79 -9.81 5.14 -19.49
C LYS A 79 -10.07 6.65 -19.37
N LEU A 80 -10.41 7.11 -18.17
CA LEU A 80 -10.94 8.47 -17.95
C LEU A 80 -9.93 9.41 -17.29
N ALA A 81 -8.91 8.89 -16.59
CA ALA A 81 -7.92 9.72 -15.93
C ALA A 81 -6.95 10.35 -16.92
N SER A 82 -6.62 11.63 -16.70
CA SER A 82 -5.59 12.34 -17.44
C SER A 82 -4.18 11.94 -17.02
N HIS A 83 -4.01 11.40 -15.80
CA HIS A 83 -2.75 10.92 -15.28
C HIS A 83 -2.99 9.88 -14.19
N ILE A 84 -2.19 8.83 -14.20
CA ILE A 84 -2.12 7.83 -13.14
C ILE A 84 -0.67 7.49 -12.90
N GLU A 85 -0.22 7.57 -11.67
CA GLU A 85 1.08 7.05 -11.26
C GLU A 85 0.95 6.24 -9.98
N VAL A 86 1.65 5.10 -9.93
CA VAL A 86 1.62 4.17 -8.79
C VAL A 86 3.04 3.82 -8.41
N VAL A 87 3.41 4.09 -7.18
CA VAL A 87 4.74 3.80 -6.62
C VAL A 87 4.63 2.68 -5.60
N VAL A 88 5.47 1.65 -5.76
CA VAL A 88 5.64 0.57 -4.79
C VAL A 88 6.82 0.89 -3.89
N ILE A 89 6.61 0.88 -2.59
CA ILE A 89 7.64 1.07 -1.58
C ILE A 89 7.95 -0.30 -1.00
N GLU A 90 9.16 -0.77 -1.25
CA GLU A 90 9.61 -2.10 -0.84
C GLU A 90 9.84 -2.19 0.67
N VAL A 91 9.75 -3.42 1.19
CA VAL A 91 9.89 -3.70 2.63
C VAL A 91 11.21 -3.17 3.20
N ALA A 92 12.29 -3.30 2.46
CA ALA A 92 13.62 -2.83 2.90
C ALA A 92 13.64 -1.31 3.17
N GLU A 93 12.99 -0.51 2.30
CA GLU A 93 12.90 0.94 2.49
C GLU A 93 11.96 1.29 3.65
N ILE A 94 10.82 0.60 3.75
CA ILE A 94 9.89 0.76 4.88
C ILE A 94 10.63 0.51 6.20
N ASP A 95 11.39 -0.58 6.30
CA ASP A 95 12.14 -0.93 7.50
C ASP A 95 13.24 0.07 7.82
N ALA A 96 14.00 0.49 6.81
CA ALA A 96 15.07 1.49 6.98
C ALA A 96 14.53 2.80 7.55
N ARG A 97 13.37 3.25 7.06
CA ARG A 97 12.73 4.50 7.49
C ARG A 97 12.02 4.36 8.84
N THR A 98 11.36 3.23 9.09
CA THR A 98 10.64 3.00 10.35
C THR A 98 11.61 2.95 11.54
N ARG A 99 12.79 2.33 11.39
CA ARG A 99 13.84 2.33 12.43
C ARG A 99 14.34 3.72 12.81
N ARG A 100 14.17 4.71 11.91
CA ARG A 100 14.51 6.12 12.14
C ARG A 100 13.29 6.97 12.50
N HIS A 101 12.13 6.36 12.72
CA HIS A 101 10.85 7.05 12.92
C HIS A 101 10.44 7.99 11.77
N GLU A 102 10.85 7.67 10.54
CA GLU A 102 10.66 8.49 9.35
C GLU A 102 9.58 7.95 8.38
N LEU A 103 8.71 7.03 8.80
CA LEU A 103 7.70 6.46 7.89
C LEU A 103 6.80 7.55 7.25
N ASN A 104 6.34 8.51 8.05
CA ASN A 104 5.54 9.62 7.53
C ASN A 104 6.34 10.47 6.53
N ARG A 105 7.62 10.67 6.78
CA ARG A 105 8.50 11.42 5.88
C ARG A 105 8.72 10.69 4.56
N LEU A 106 8.87 9.36 4.59
CA LEU A 106 8.93 8.53 3.39
C LEU A 106 7.66 8.72 2.52
N GLU A 107 6.48 8.66 3.14
CA GLU A 107 5.21 8.89 2.44
C GLU A 107 5.14 10.30 1.85
N GLN A 108 5.60 11.32 2.57
CA GLN A 108 5.68 12.69 2.07
C GLN A 108 6.62 12.82 0.87
N GLU A 109 7.80 12.24 0.93
CA GLU A 109 8.79 12.25 -0.16
C GLU A 109 8.24 11.58 -1.43
N VAL A 110 7.57 10.44 -1.28
CA VAL A 110 6.92 9.75 -2.40
C VAL A 110 5.75 10.56 -2.96
N ALA A 111 4.88 11.09 -2.09
CA ALA A 111 3.78 11.95 -2.52
C ALA A 111 4.28 13.22 -3.25
N GLN A 112 5.36 13.84 -2.77
CA GLN A 112 6.00 14.96 -3.43
C GLN A 112 6.48 14.59 -4.85
N GLN A 113 7.10 13.41 -5.02
CA GLN A 113 7.50 12.94 -6.34
C GLN A 113 6.32 12.71 -7.26
N LEU A 114 5.23 12.11 -6.76
CA LEU A 114 3.99 11.92 -7.51
C LEU A 114 3.39 13.26 -7.98
N ILE A 115 3.38 14.28 -7.11
CA ILE A 115 2.89 15.62 -7.44
C ILE A 115 3.77 16.27 -8.53
N LEU A 116 5.10 16.17 -8.40
CA LEU A 116 6.04 16.80 -9.34
C LEU A 116 6.00 16.16 -10.74
N ARG A 117 5.59 14.90 -10.85
CA ARG A 117 5.46 14.18 -12.12
C ARG A 117 4.07 14.32 -12.75
N ALA A 118 3.08 14.73 -11.96
CA ALA A 118 1.73 14.97 -12.46
C ALA A 118 1.70 16.20 -13.38
N PRO A 119 0.76 16.28 -14.34
CA PRO A 119 0.53 17.49 -15.10
C PRO A 119 0.12 18.65 -14.17
N PRO A 120 0.19 19.92 -14.63
CA PRO A 120 -0.32 21.03 -13.85
C PRO A 120 -1.78 20.82 -13.43
N VAL A 121 -2.06 20.93 -12.13
CA VAL A 121 -3.39 20.71 -11.55
C VAL A 121 -3.85 21.94 -10.78
N ALA A 122 -5.16 22.18 -10.77
CA ALA A 122 -5.75 23.28 -10.02
C ALA A 122 -5.82 22.98 -8.51
N ARG A 123 -5.89 21.70 -8.15
CA ARG A 123 -6.06 21.27 -6.76
C ARG A 123 -5.40 19.91 -6.54
N ILE A 124 -4.80 19.73 -5.37
CA ILE A 124 -4.28 18.45 -4.90
C ILE A 124 -5.04 18.08 -3.63
N VAL A 125 -5.50 16.83 -3.52
CA VAL A 125 -6.13 16.29 -2.31
C VAL A 125 -5.44 15.00 -1.92
N ALA A 126 -4.98 14.90 -0.67
CA ALA A 126 -4.30 13.72 -0.15
C ALA A 126 -5.04 13.18 1.09
N ASP A 127 -5.25 11.85 1.14
CA ASP A 127 -5.78 11.20 2.34
C ASP A 127 -4.68 11.07 3.40
N GLY A 128 -4.93 11.61 4.60
CA GLY A 128 -3.95 11.65 5.69
C GLY A 128 -3.60 13.07 6.15
N ALA A 129 -4.50 13.68 6.92
CA ALA A 129 -4.41 15.08 7.35
C ALA A 129 -3.06 15.43 7.98
N ARG A 130 -2.53 14.58 8.87
CA ARG A 130 -1.26 14.82 9.57
C ARG A 130 -0.03 14.44 8.74
N ILE A 131 -0.18 13.43 7.88
CA ILE A 131 0.95 12.92 7.09
C ILE A 131 1.33 13.94 6.04
N PHE A 132 0.36 14.44 5.25
CA PHE A 132 0.64 15.28 4.10
C PHE A 132 0.55 16.80 4.36
N ALA A 133 0.11 17.24 5.56
CA ALA A 133 0.07 18.67 5.91
C ALA A 133 1.41 19.42 5.69
N PRO A 134 2.60 18.84 5.97
CA PRO A 134 3.86 19.52 5.71
C PRO A 134 4.11 19.89 4.23
N LEU A 135 3.53 19.14 3.29
CA LEU A 135 3.68 19.41 1.85
C LEU A 135 3.01 20.71 1.40
N ARG A 136 2.11 21.27 2.20
CA ARG A 136 1.46 22.57 1.90
C ARG A 136 2.45 23.71 1.77
N ALA A 137 3.60 23.62 2.44
CA ALA A 137 4.66 24.63 2.31
C ALA A 137 5.20 24.73 0.87
N SER A 138 5.28 23.58 0.16
CA SER A 138 5.74 23.53 -1.23
C SER A 138 4.58 23.55 -2.25
N PHE A 139 3.40 23.12 -1.83
CA PHE A 139 2.20 23.02 -2.67
C PHE A 139 1.01 23.73 -1.99
N PRO A 140 0.89 25.08 -2.10
CA PRO A 140 -0.15 25.83 -1.37
C PRO A 140 -1.58 25.43 -1.71
N HIS A 141 -1.82 24.81 -2.88
CA HIS A 141 -3.12 24.31 -3.33
C HIS A 141 -3.39 22.86 -2.91
N LEU A 142 -2.53 22.27 -2.05
CA LEU A 142 -2.75 20.96 -1.47
C LEU A 142 -3.68 21.03 -0.26
N ILE A 143 -4.67 20.15 -0.26
CA ILE A 143 -5.56 19.86 0.86
C ILE A 143 -5.18 18.47 1.38
N SER A 144 -4.95 18.33 2.69
CA SER A 144 -4.76 17.04 3.33
C SER A 144 -5.83 16.85 4.40
N GLU A 145 -6.60 15.81 4.29
CA GLU A 145 -7.68 15.49 5.22
C GLU A 145 -7.80 13.98 5.43
N ASN A 146 -8.45 13.56 6.50
CA ASN A 146 -8.65 12.14 6.75
C ASN A 146 -9.92 11.66 6.04
N LYS A 147 -9.88 10.45 5.48
CA LYS A 147 -10.98 9.85 4.72
C LYS A 147 -11.38 10.67 3.49
N ALA A 148 -10.39 11.27 2.85
CA ALA A 148 -10.59 12.05 1.62
C ALA A 148 -11.15 11.18 0.47
N ASP A 149 -10.89 9.88 0.50
CA ASP A 149 -11.45 8.87 -0.42
C ASP A 149 -12.99 8.77 -0.36
N ALA A 150 -13.62 9.18 0.75
CA ALA A 150 -15.07 9.19 0.87
C ALA A 150 -15.73 10.45 0.26
N THR A 151 -14.96 11.54 0.06
CA THR A 151 -15.48 12.85 -0.33
C THR A 151 -14.93 13.34 -1.67
N HIS A 152 -13.76 12.85 -2.10
CA HIS A 152 -13.08 13.26 -3.33
C HIS A 152 -12.85 12.10 -4.26
N VAL A 153 -13.50 12.10 -5.42
CA VAL A 153 -13.42 10.99 -6.40
C VAL A 153 -12.00 10.76 -6.92
N CYS A 154 -11.19 11.81 -7.09
CA CYS A 154 -9.78 11.66 -7.46
C CYS A 154 -8.98 10.88 -6.39
N VAL A 155 -9.27 11.08 -5.10
CA VAL A 155 -8.65 10.31 -4.00
C VAL A 155 -9.19 8.90 -3.96
N ALA A 156 -10.51 8.70 -4.13
CA ALA A 156 -11.11 7.37 -4.24
C ALA A 156 -10.51 6.55 -5.39
N ALA A 157 -10.27 7.19 -6.54
CA ALA A 157 -9.61 6.57 -7.69
C ALA A 157 -8.15 6.19 -7.37
N ALA A 158 -7.39 7.06 -6.69
CA ALA A 158 -6.04 6.77 -6.21
C ALA A 158 -6.04 5.59 -5.20
N SER A 159 -6.97 5.60 -4.25
CA SER A 159 -7.20 4.51 -3.29
C SER A 159 -7.41 3.17 -3.97
N LEU A 160 -8.29 3.12 -4.99
CA LEU A 160 -8.54 1.91 -5.78
C LEU A 160 -7.28 1.43 -6.50
N CYS A 161 -6.55 2.34 -7.15
CA CYS A 161 -5.31 2.01 -7.86
C CYS A 161 -4.25 1.46 -6.90
N ALA A 162 -4.01 2.13 -5.77
CA ALA A 162 -3.09 1.67 -4.74
C ALA A 162 -3.49 0.30 -4.18
N LYS A 163 -4.78 0.12 -3.86
CA LYS A 163 -5.31 -1.12 -3.28
C LYS A 163 -5.23 -2.29 -4.25
N VAL A 164 -5.64 -2.11 -5.51
CA VAL A 164 -5.56 -3.18 -6.53
C VAL A 164 -4.10 -3.59 -6.74
N ARG A 165 -3.18 -2.64 -6.87
CA ARG A 165 -1.75 -2.93 -7.03
C ARG A 165 -1.20 -3.66 -5.80
N ARG A 166 -1.55 -3.22 -4.59
CA ARG A 166 -1.12 -3.86 -3.33
C ARG A 166 -1.66 -5.28 -3.20
N ASP A 167 -2.92 -5.50 -3.58
CA ASP A 167 -3.55 -6.83 -3.55
C ASP A 167 -2.88 -7.79 -4.54
N GLN A 168 -2.49 -7.32 -5.73
CA GLN A 168 -1.73 -8.12 -6.71
C GLN A 168 -0.36 -8.54 -6.16
N LEU A 169 0.37 -7.60 -5.55
CA LEU A 169 1.66 -7.90 -4.92
C LEU A 169 1.52 -8.88 -3.76
N TRP A 170 0.47 -8.73 -2.96
CA TRP A 170 0.16 -9.67 -1.89
C TRP A 170 -0.17 -11.07 -2.42
N GLN A 171 -0.96 -11.16 -3.49
CA GLN A 171 -1.25 -12.44 -4.12
C GLN A 171 0.02 -13.13 -4.65
N GLN A 172 0.94 -12.37 -5.25
CA GLN A 172 2.24 -12.89 -5.70
C GLN A 172 3.08 -13.46 -4.53
N ILE A 173 3.02 -12.83 -3.36
CA ILE A 173 3.65 -13.35 -2.14
C ILE A 173 2.99 -14.67 -1.73
N CYS A 174 1.66 -14.73 -1.68
CA CYS A 174 0.92 -15.94 -1.36
C CYS A 174 1.25 -17.08 -2.32
N ASP A 175 1.28 -16.80 -3.63
CA ASP A 175 1.57 -17.80 -4.66
C ASP A 175 2.99 -18.36 -4.53
N ARG A 176 3.98 -17.52 -4.20
CA ARG A 176 5.37 -17.93 -3.97
C ARG A 176 5.52 -18.98 -2.86
N TYR A 177 4.72 -18.84 -1.81
CA TYR A 177 4.81 -19.71 -0.64
C TYR A 177 3.82 -20.88 -0.64
N ARG A 178 2.92 -20.95 -1.64
CA ARG A 178 1.84 -21.96 -1.68
C ARG A 178 2.35 -23.38 -1.71
N ASP A 179 3.34 -23.67 -2.54
CA ASP A 179 3.84 -25.04 -2.73
C ASP A 179 4.53 -25.58 -1.47
N GLU A 180 5.14 -24.69 -0.69
CA GLU A 180 5.93 -25.06 0.47
C GLU A 180 5.14 -25.02 1.78
N PHE A 181 4.25 -24.05 1.94
CA PHE A 181 3.51 -23.79 3.18
C PHE A 181 1.99 -23.97 3.03
N GLY A 182 1.54 -24.48 1.89
CA GLY A 182 0.12 -24.64 1.62
C GLY A 182 -0.64 -23.31 1.62
N GLU A 183 -1.92 -23.36 1.96
CA GLU A 183 -2.78 -22.17 2.00
C GLU A 183 -2.74 -21.43 3.35
N HIS A 184 -1.60 -21.39 4.02
CA HIS A 184 -1.47 -20.65 5.27
C HIS A 184 -1.70 -19.14 5.09
N LEU A 185 -1.36 -18.59 3.90
CA LEU A 185 -1.68 -17.20 3.57
C LEU A 185 -3.02 -17.14 2.83
N SER A 186 -3.93 -16.32 3.31
CA SER A 186 -5.33 -16.28 2.88
C SER A 186 -5.57 -15.57 1.53
N GLY A 187 -4.57 -15.45 0.66
CA GLY A 187 -4.70 -14.72 -0.61
C GLY A 187 -5.22 -13.30 -0.39
N TYR A 188 -6.10 -12.82 -1.26
CA TYR A 188 -6.64 -11.45 -1.18
C TYR A 188 -7.29 -11.08 0.17
N ALA A 189 -7.81 -12.05 0.93
CA ALA A 189 -8.48 -11.77 2.19
C ALA A 189 -7.52 -11.37 3.33
N GLY A 190 -6.29 -11.88 3.32
CA GLY A 190 -5.34 -11.69 4.42
C GLY A 190 -4.61 -10.36 4.40
N GLY A 191 -4.24 -9.87 3.22
CA GLY A 191 -3.56 -8.60 2.99
C GLY A 191 -2.22 -8.41 3.71
N GLY A 192 -1.65 -9.46 4.31
CA GLY A 192 -0.41 -9.38 5.09
C GLY A 192 -0.55 -8.77 6.49
N TYR A 193 -1.75 -8.55 6.96
CA TYR A 193 -2.01 -8.14 8.35
C TYR A 193 -1.77 -9.31 9.30
N LEU A 194 -1.46 -9.00 10.56
CA LEU A 194 -1.30 -10.00 11.61
C LEU A 194 -2.66 -10.59 11.98
N ASN A 195 -3.01 -11.66 11.30
CA ASN A 195 -4.16 -12.50 11.57
C ASN A 195 -3.70 -13.95 11.79
N ASP A 196 -4.62 -14.86 12.13
CA ASP A 196 -4.28 -16.25 12.42
C ASP A 196 -3.58 -16.96 11.26
N ALA A 197 -3.96 -16.69 10.02
CA ALA A 197 -3.33 -17.28 8.85
C ALA A 197 -1.89 -16.79 8.69
N THR A 198 -1.67 -15.49 8.78
CA THR A 198 -0.34 -14.87 8.73
C THR A 198 0.53 -15.36 9.91
N ARG A 199 -0.04 -15.48 11.10
CA ARG A 199 0.67 -16.01 12.27
C ARG A 199 1.14 -17.45 12.05
N ARG A 200 0.26 -18.35 11.59
CA ARG A 200 0.62 -19.74 11.26
C ARG A 200 1.71 -19.84 10.21
N PHE A 201 1.60 -19.03 9.16
CA PHE A 201 2.64 -18.96 8.13
C PHE A 201 4.00 -18.54 8.70
N LEU A 202 4.04 -17.48 9.50
CA LEU A 202 5.28 -16.99 10.11
C LEU A 202 5.88 -17.99 11.07
N GLN A 203 5.07 -18.69 11.87
CA GLN A 203 5.52 -19.78 12.74
C GLN A 203 6.18 -20.89 11.92
N ALA A 204 5.51 -21.38 10.88
CA ALA A 204 6.04 -22.43 10.01
C ALA A 204 7.31 -21.98 9.28
N TYR A 205 7.34 -20.75 8.77
CA TYR A 205 8.50 -20.18 8.08
C TYR A 205 9.72 -20.04 9.02
N CYS A 206 9.52 -19.45 10.19
CA CYS A 206 10.59 -19.25 11.17
C CYS A 206 11.12 -20.59 11.72
N ALA A 207 10.25 -21.56 11.96
CA ALA A 207 10.67 -22.91 12.38
C ALA A 207 11.56 -23.59 11.33
N ARG A 208 11.29 -23.37 10.04
CA ARG A 208 12.04 -23.96 8.94
C ARG A 208 13.35 -23.23 8.61
N TYR A 209 13.31 -21.90 8.59
CA TYR A 209 14.42 -21.09 8.08
C TYR A 209 15.18 -20.32 9.16
N HIS A 210 14.75 -20.34 10.42
CA HIS A 210 15.33 -19.61 11.55
C HIS A 210 15.49 -18.10 11.30
N ARG A 211 14.57 -17.55 10.50
CA ARG A 211 14.50 -16.12 10.15
C ARG A 211 13.09 -15.75 9.69
N ILE A 212 12.77 -14.45 9.72
CA ILE A 212 11.53 -13.95 9.11
C ILE A 212 11.64 -13.97 7.57
N PRO A 213 10.51 -14.09 6.84
CA PRO A 213 10.53 -14.01 5.38
C PRO A 213 11.01 -12.64 4.89
N PRO A 214 11.60 -12.55 3.67
CA PRO A 214 12.05 -11.29 3.08
C PRO A 214 10.96 -10.22 2.98
N GLU A 215 9.70 -10.64 2.89
CA GLU A 215 8.54 -9.76 2.87
C GLU A 215 8.10 -9.28 4.26
N GLY A 216 8.75 -9.75 5.31
CA GLY A 216 8.47 -9.36 6.71
C GLY A 216 9.06 -7.99 7.03
N ARG A 217 8.24 -7.11 7.59
CA ARG A 217 8.70 -5.79 8.06
C ARG A 217 9.33 -5.91 9.44
N ALA A 218 10.62 -6.17 9.48
CA ALA A 218 11.36 -6.43 10.71
C ALA A 218 11.36 -5.26 11.71
N SER A 219 11.01 -4.06 11.28
CA SER A 219 10.90 -2.87 12.13
C SER A 219 9.52 -2.70 12.80
N TRP A 220 8.52 -3.51 12.44
CA TRP A 220 7.22 -3.52 13.13
C TRP A 220 7.35 -4.20 14.50
N PRO A 221 6.51 -3.85 15.51
CA PRO A 221 6.53 -4.54 16.79
C PRO A 221 6.09 -6.00 16.61
N TRP A 222 7.04 -6.89 16.78
CA TRP A 222 6.88 -8.32 16.58
C TRP A 222 7.10 -9.06 17.89
N ASP A 223 6.37 -8.71 18.94
CA ASP A 223 6.55 -9.33 20.27
C ASP A 223 6.46 -10.86 20.20
N PHE A 224 5.61 -11.40 19.32
CA PHE A 224 5.51 -12.84 19.11
C PHE A 224 6.61 -13.44 18.20
N VAL A 225 7.33 -12.64 17.40
CA VAL A 225 8.42 -13.16 16.54
C VAL A 225 9.71 -13.32 17.32
N ALA A 226 9.95 -12.51 18.34
CA ALA A 226 11.05 -12.72 19.25
C ALA A 226 10.96 -14.12 19.87
N GLU A 227 9.76 -14.58 20.23
CA GLU A 227 9.50 -15.94 20.71
C GLU A 227 9.80 -17.00 19.64
N LEU A 228 9.48 -16.73 18.35
CA LEU A 228 9.71 -17.66 17.25
C LEU A 228 11.17 -17.79 16.83
N LEU A 229 11.99 -16.78 17.10
CA LEU A 229 13.41 -16.75 16.76
C LEU A 229 14.32 -17.11 17.94
N THR A 230 13.77 -17.25 19.16
CA THR A 230 14.51 -17.76 20.31
C THR A 230 14.71 -19.26 20.10
N PRO A 231 15.96 -19.80 20.11
CA PRO A 231 16.17 -21.24 20.10
C PRO A 231 15.45 -21.84 21.30
N GLU A 232 14.65 -22.89 21.11
CA GLU A 232 14.16 -23.67 22.25
C GLU A 232 15.36 -24.02 23.15
N PRO A 233 15.28 -23.80 24.48
CA PRO A 233 16.32 -24.28 25.38
C PRO A 233 16.45 -25.79 25.14
N LEU A 234 17.67 -26.23 24.75
CA LEU A 234 17.98 -27.63 24.56
C LEU A 234 17.46 -28.38 25.79
N SER A 235 16.41 -29.18 25.61
CA SER A 235 15.92 -30.05 26.67
C SER A 235 17.12 -30.84 27.18
N PRO A 236 17.38 -30.86 28.51
CA PRO A 236 18.51 -31.62 29.03
C PRO A 236 18.37 -33.07 28.57
N SER A 237 19.32 -33.51 27.75
CA SER A 237 19.38 -34.87 27.24
C SER A 237 19.17 -35.82 28.41
N SER A 238 18.14 -36.67 28.36
CA SER A 238 17.92 -37.76 29.30
C SER A 238 19.24 -38.52 29.47
N PRO A 239 19.67 -38.83 30.70
CA PRO A 239 20.92 -39.51 30.93
C PRO A 239 20.88 -40.85 30.20
N ARG A 240 21.88 -41.09 29.32
CA ARG A 240 22.11 -42.37 28.68
C ARG A 240 22.12 -43.45 29.78
N ALA A 241 21.22 -44.42 29.68
CA ALA A 241 21.24 -45.62 30.50
C ALA A 241 22.63 -46.27 30.36
N ALA A 242 23.29 -46.48 31.49
CA ALA A 242 24.55 -47.17 31.55
C ALA A 242 24.38 -48.61 31.00
N PRO A 243 25.36 -49.17 30.29
CA PRO A 243 25.28 -50.55 29.82
C PRO A 243 25.28 -51.50 31.03
N SER A 244 24.25 -52.34 31.11
CA SER A 244 24.17 -53.43 32.08
C SER A 244 25.36 -54.36 31.89
N GLN A 245 26.15 -54.53 32.93
CA GLN A 245 27.20 -55.56 33.02
C GLN A 245 26.57 -56.92 32.88
N LEU A 246 26.92 -57.62 31.82
CA LEU A 246 26.71 -59.07 31.71
C LEU A 246 27.63 -59.78 32.73
N SER A 247 27.02 -60.36 33.77
CA SER A 247 27.65 -61.27 34.67
C SER A 247 27.90 -62.60 33.95
N LEU A 248 29.15 -62.99 33.84
CA LEU A 248 29.56 -64.33 33.48
C LEU A 248 29.38 -65.22 34.69
N LEU A 249 28.57 -66.26 34.58
CA LEU A 249 28.77 -67.63 35.17
C LEU A 249 28.11 -68.59 34.23
#